data_91c8f39bf13b62a580ec395cab82dcde
#
_entry.id   91c8f39bf13b62a580ec395cab82dcde
#
_cell.length_a   1.000
_cell.length_b   1.000
_cell.length_c   1.000
_cell.angle_alpha   90.00
_cell.angle_beta   90.00
_cell.angle_gamma   90.00
#
_symmetry.space_group_name_H-M   'P 1'
#
loop_
_entity.id
_entity.type
_entity.pdbx_description
1 polymer ?
#
loop_
_entity_poly.entity_id
_entity_poly.type
_entity_poly.pdbx_seq_one_letter_code
_entity_poly.pdbx_strand_id
1 'polypeptide(L)'
;MYIIRADGNTAIGMGHVMRCLSIADAMKDRNIEPVFMTADNDCAAMIGDRGFEVCVLGTDYRDMESELPLIREFLKQRTKNVDASSIILVDSYQVTSRYYEELRTMAKVACLEDMGQSYPVDLLINYNIYGPKLVYDNKITCATLL
;
A
#
# COMPACT_ATOMS: atom_id res chain seq x y z
N MET A 1 -1.59 -10.75 8.31
CA MET A 1 -1.91 -10.69 6.86
C MET A 1 -1.15 -9.53 6.24
N TYR A 2 -0.69 -9.68 5.00
CA TYR A 2 0.00 -8.61 4.26
C TYR A 2 -0.88 -8.15 3.12
N ILE A 3 -1.04 -6.85 2.98
CA ILE A 3 -1.86 -6.22 1.94
C ILE A 3 -1.00 -5.19 1.23
N ILE A 4 -1.13 -5.11 -0.09
CA ILE A 4 -0.52 -4.07 -0.91
C ILE A 4 -1.65 -3.29 -1.58
N ARG A 5 -1.77 -2.01 -1.24
CA ARG A 5 -2.72 -1.09 -1.84
C ARG A 5 -2.02 -0.23 -2.88
N ALA A 6 -2.31 -0.50 -4.14
CA ALA A 6 -1.74 0.24 -5.28
C ALA A 6 -2.69 0.22 -6.46
N ASP A 7 -2.67 1.25 -7.27
CA ASP A 7 -3.42 1.36 -8.51
C ASP A 7 -2.50 1.53 -9.72
N GLY A 8 -3.01 1.15 -10.88
CA GLY A 8 -2.37 1.38 -12.17
C GLY A 8 -3.40 1.42 -13.27
N ASN A 9 -3.40 2.50 -14.05
CA ASN A 9 -4.29 2.68 -15.18
C ASN A 9 -3.65 3.61 -16.23
N THR A 10 -4.38 3.92 -17.30
CA THR A 10 -3.87 4.77 -18.38
C THR A 10 -3.63 6.23 -17.95
N ALA A 11 -4.26 6.70 -16.88
CA ALA A 11 -4.14 8.08 -16.41
C ALA A 11 -2.90 8.27 -15.51
N ILE A 12 -2.62 7.32 -14.61
CA ILE A 12 -1.52 7.40 -13.64
C ILE A 12 -0.33 6.51 -14.01
N GLY A 13 -0.47 5.70 -15.07
CA GLY A 13 0.53 4.72 -15.48
C GLY A 13 0.56 3.49 -14.58
N MET A 14 1.47 2.57 -14.88
CA MET A 14 1.59 1.28 -14.20
C MET A 14 2.72 1.24 -13.17
N GLY A 15 3.41 2.36 -12.94
CA GLY A 15 4.62 2.43 -12.11
C GLY A 15 4.43 1.90 -10.69
N HIS A 16 3.34 2.32 -10.03
CA HIS A 16 3.00 1.88 -8.67
C HIS A 16 2.80 0.37 -8.60
N VAL A 17 1.97 -0.18 -9.48
CA VAL A 17 1.69 -1.63 -9.51
C VAL A 17 2.95 -2.43 -9.82
N MET A 18 3.77 -1.99 -10.79
CA MET A 18 4.99 -2.71 -11.18
C MET A 18 6.02 -2.79 -10.05
N ARG A 19 6.25 -1.68 -9.32
CA ARG A 19 7.17 -1.72 -8.18
C ARG A 19 6.59 -2.54 -7.01
N CYS A 20 5.29 -2.47 -6.78
CA CYS A 20 4.61 -3.30 -5.79
C CYS A 20 4.66 -4.78 -6.13
N LEU A 21 4.53 -5.16 -7.41
CA LEU A 21 4.72 -6.55 -7.86
C LEU A 21 6.14 -7.05 -7.60
N SER A 22 7.16 -6.22 -7.82
CA SER A 22 8.54 -6.59 -7.50
C SER A 22 8.74 -6.86 -6.00
N ILE A 23 8.09 -6.07 -5.14
CA ILE A 23 8.09 -6.29 -3.69
C ILE A 23 7.34 -7.59 -3.36
N ALA A 24 6.18 -7.81 -3.97
CA ALA A 24 5.37 -9.02 -3.76
C ALA A 24 6.10 -10.29 -4.19
N ASP A 25 6.81 -10.27 -5.33
CA ASP A 25 7.66 -11.37 -5.77
C ASP A 25 8.74 -11.68 -4.71
N ALA A 26 9.44 -10.66 -4.20
CA ALA A 26 10.43 -10.84 -3.15
C ALA A 26 9.85 -11.33 -1.81
N MET A 27 8.58 -11.01 -1.51
CA MET A 27 7.85 -11.55 -0.37
C MET A 27 7.50 -13.02 -0.60
N LYS A 28 7.06 -13.38 -1.81
CA LYS A 28 6.72 -14.75 -2.20
C LYS A 28 7.92 -15.69 -2.10
N ASP A 29 9.12 -15.23 -2.46
CA ASP A 29 10.38 -15.97 -2.26
C ASP A 29 10.67 -16.30 -0.79
N ARG A 30 10.01 -15.61 0.13
CA ARG A 30 10.08 -15.82 1.58
C ARG A 30 8.83 -16.49 2.15
N ASN A 31 8.00 -17.11 1.29
CA ASN A 31 6.72 -17.73 1.63
C ASN A 31 5.72 -16.76 2.27
N ILE A 32 5.74 -15.51 1.86
CA ILE A 32 4.77 -14.48 2.25
C ILE A 32 3.96 -14.12 1.03
N GLU A 33 2.65 -14.39 1.05
CA GLU A 33 1.75 -14.06 -0.05
C GLU A 33 0.89 -12.86 0.33
N PRO A 34 1.17 -11.66 -0.22
CA PRO A 34 0.34 -10.50 0.00
C PRO A 34 -0.93 -10.57 -0.85
N VAL A 35 -1.99 -9.92 -0.36
CA VAL A 35 -3.21 -9.64 -1.14
C VAL A 35 -3.09 -8.23 -1.69
N PHE A 36 -3.31 -8.07 -2.98
CA PHE A 36 -3.42 -6.74 -3.57
C PHE A 36 -4.82 -6.16 -3.38
N MET A 37 -4.89 -4.86 -3.13
CA MET A 37 -6.12 -4.07 -3.19
C MET A 37 -5.99 -3.00 -4.26
N THR A 38 -6.97 -2.92 -5.14
CA THR A 38 -7.05 -1.93 -6.22
C THR A 38 -8.39 -1.21 -6.18
N ALA A 39 -8.43 0.04 -6.60
CA ALA A 39 -9.69 0.78 -6.67
C ALA A 39 -10.63 0.16 -7.71
N ASP A 40 -10.09 -0.18 -8.87
CA ASP A 40 -10.81 -0.69 -10.04
C ASP A 40 -10.15 -1.96 -10.62
N ASN A 41 -10.64 -2.40 -11.79
CA ASN A 41 -10.16 -3.61 -12.48
C ASN A 41 -8.98 -3.37 -13.44
N ASP A 42 -8.54 -2.13 -13.64
CA ASP A 42 -7.61 -1.79 -14.73
C ASP A 42 -6.28 -2.56 -14.65
N CYS A 43 -5.78 -2.81 -13.45
CA CYS A 43 -4.55 -3.57 -13.23
C CYS A 43 -4.77 -4.98 -12.65
N ALA A 44 -6.02 -5.36 -12.33
CA ALA A 44 -6.31 -6.60 -11.62
C ALA A 44 -5.87 -7.86 -12.38
N ALA A 45 -6.06 -7.90 -13.70
CA ALA A 45 -5.63 -9.03 -14.52
C ALA A 45 -4.10 -9.21 -14.50
N MET A 46 -3.33 -8.13 -14.61
CA MET A 46 -1.86 -8.17 -14.56
C MET A 46 -1.35 -8.72 -13.22
N ILE A 47 -1.98 -8.34 -12.12
CA ILE A 47 -1.62 -8.81 -10.78
C ILE A 47 -1.99 -10.29 -10.63
N GLY A 48 -3.19 -10.68 -11.09
CA GLY A 48 -3.67 -12.07 -11.08
C GLY A 48 -2.80 -13.00 -11.91
N ASP A 49 -2.34 -12.56 -13.08
CA ASP A 49 -1.43 -13.34 -13.96
C ASP A 49 -0.06 -13.61 -13.31
N ARG A 50 0.35 -12.79 -12.33
CA ARG A 50 1.53 -13.04 -11.49
C ARG A 50 1.25 -14.01 -10.33
N GLY A 51 0.01 -14.46 -10.18
CA GLY A 51 -0.42 -15.43 -9.18
C GLY A 51 -0.68 -14.80 -7.80
N PHE A 52 -0.99 -13.52 -7.73
CA PHE A 52 -1.40 -12.86 -6.49
C PHE A 52 -2.92 -12.71 -6.41
N GLU A 53 -3.45 -12.82 -5.20
CA GLU A 53 -4.87 -12.51 -4.94
C GLU A 53 -5.12 -11.01 -5.09
N VAL A 54 -6.22 -10.65 -5.75
CA VAL A 54 -6.63 -9.25 -5.94
C VAL A 54 -8.02 -9.04 -5.35
N CYS A 55 -8.13 -8.02 -4.51
CA CYS A 55 -9.40 -7.49 -4.01
C CYS A 55 -9.67 -6.15 -4.72
N VAL A 56 -10.62 -6.12 -5.63
CA VAL A 56 -11.08 -4.90 -6.28
C VAL A 56 -12.13 -4.24 -5.42
N LEU A 57 -11.87 -2.99 -4.99
CA LEU A 57 -12.74 -2.27 -4.05
C LEU A 57 -13.97 -1.65 -4.72
N GLY A 58 -13.92 -1.36 -6.02
CA GLY A 58 -15.00 -0.70 -6.75
C GLY A 58 -15.12 0.79 -6.39
N THR A 59 -14.00 1.46 -6.17
CA THR A 59 -13.89 2.88 -5.78
C THR A 59 -13.20 3.70 -6.85
N ASP A 60 -13.07 5.01 -6.64
CA ASP A 60 -12.25 5.89 -7.46
C ASP A 60 -10.86 6.04 -6.81
N TYR A 61 -9.78 5.70 -7.51
CA TYR A 61 -8.40 5.83 -7.02
C TYR A 61 -8.03 7.25 -6.57
N ARG A 62 -8.80 8.26 -7.00
CA ARG A 62 -8.64 9.67 -6.61
C ARG A 62 -9.29 10.01 -5.27
N ASP A 63 -10.20 9.17 -4.80
CA ASP A 63 -10.90 9.31 -3.51
C ASP A 63 -10.61 8.10 -2.62
N MET A 64 -9.36 8.01 -2.16
CA MET A 64 -8.92 6.89 -1.32
C MET A 64 -9.66 6.82 0.03
N GLU A 65 -10.17 7.93 0.53
CA GLU A 65 -10.90 7.93 1.80
C GLU A 65 -12.20 7.15 1.72
N SER A 66 -12.84 7.10 0.54
CA SER A 66 -14.06 6.33 0.31
C SER A 66 -13.88 4.82 0.44
N GLU A 67 -12.66 4.31 0.31
CA GLU A 67 -12.36 2.88 0.42
C GLU A 67 -12.16 2.37 1.86
N LEU A 68 -11.94 3.27 2.81
CA LEU A 68 -11.63 2.92 4.21
C LEU A 68 -12.67 1.97 4.87
N PRO A 69 -13.99 2.16 4.68
CA PRO A 69 -14.99 1.22 5.19
C PRO A 69 -14.86 -0.18 4.58
N LEU A 70 -14.51 -0.27 3.29
CA LEU A 70 -14.37 -1.53 2.57
C LEU A 70 -13.12 -2.29 3.04
N ILE A 71 -12.01 -1.59 3.22
CA ILE A 71 -10.78 -2.16 3.80
C ILE A 71 -11.05 -2.70 5.20
N ARG A 72 -11.76 -1.93 6.04
CA ARG A 72 -12.12 -2.34 7.40
C ARG A 72 -12.96 -3.62 7.38
N GLU A 73 -13.94 -3.71 6.49
CA GLU A 73 -14.79 -4.88 6.35
C GLU A 73 -14.01 -6.10 5.85
N PHE A 74 -13.16 -5.92 4.86
CA PHE A 74 -12.27 -6.97 4.36
C PHE A 74 -11.38 -7.53 5.48
N LEU A 75 -10.76 -6.66 6.28
CA LEU A 75 -9.93 -7.07 7.41
C LEU A 75 -10.73 -7.88 8.44
N LYS A 76 -11.95 -7.45 8.80
CA LYS A 76 -12.81 -8.16 9.73
C LYS A 76 -13.18 -9.57 9.25
N GLN A 77 -13.42 -9.73 7.95
CA GLN A 77 -13.78 -11.03 7.38
C GLN A 77 -12.58 -11.99 7.33
N ARG A 78 -11.37 -11.48 7.18
CA ARG A 78 -10.15 -12.27 7.00
C ARG A 78 -9.34 -12.48 8.28
N THR A 79 -9.56 -11.70 9.31
CA THR A 79 -8.82 -11.80 10.57
C THR A 79 -9.78 -11.97 11.74
N LYS A 80 -9.45 -12.89 12.66
CA LYS A 80 -10.25 -13.09 13.88
C LYS A 80 -10.22 -11.89 14.83
N ASN A 81 -9.18 -11.07 14.72
CA ASN A 81 -9.01 -9.80 15.44
C ASN A 81 -8.54 -8.75 14.44
N VAL A 82 -9.27 -7.65 14.33
CA VAL A 82 -8.84 -6.45 13.59
C VAL A 82 -7.77 -5.78 14.47
N ASP A 83 -6.57 -6.37 14.51
CA ASP A 83 -5.49 -5.89 15.34
C ASP A 83 -4.14 -6.09 14.66
N ALA A 84 -3.16 -5.40 15.16
CA ALA A 84 -1.71 -5.34 14.96
C ALA A 84 -0.99 -6.44 14.14
N SER A 85 -1.66 -7.48 13.70
CA SER A 85 -1.08 -8.58 12.90
C SER A 85 -1.18 -8.36 11.39
N SER A 86 -1.93 -7.36 10.94
CA SER A 86 -2.03 -7.00 9.52
C SER A 86 -1.11 -5.82 9.20
N ILE A 87 -0.47 -5.88 8.05
CA ILE A 87 0.38 -4.82 7.52
C ILE A 87 -0.17 -4.42 6.16
N ILE A 88 -0.37 -3.13 5.95
CA ILE A 88 -0.80 -2.56 4.68
C ILE A 88 0.32 -1.69 4.13
N LEU A 89 0.88 -2.08 2.98
CA LEU A 89 1.79 -1.26 2.20
C LEU A 89 0.94 -0.44 1.21
N VAL A 90 1.09 0.87 1.24
CA VAL A 90 0.38 1.79 0.34
C VAL A 90 1.36 2.45 -0.61
N ASP A 91 0.99 2.48 -1.88
CA ASP A 91 1.73 3.13 -2.94
C ASP A 91 0.78 3.93 -3.85
N SER A 92 0.62 5.20 -3.55
CA SER A 92 -0.24 6.12 -4.30
C SER A 92 0.15 7.57 -4.02
N TYR A 93 -0.01 8.43 -5.03
CA TYR A 93 0.12 9.89 -4.86
C TYR A 93 -1.19 10.58 -4.43
N GLN A 94 -2.30 9.83 -4.35
CA GLN A 94 -3.62 10.36 -4.00
C GLN A 94 -3.91 10.27 -2.49
N VAL A 95 -2.93 9.86 -1.71
CA VAL A 95 -3.05 9.69 -0.26
C VAL A 95 -3.11 11.02 0.49
N THR A 96 -3.84 11.04 1.59
CA THR A 96 -3.87 12.14 2.55
C THR A 96 -3.35 11.67 3.91
N SER A 97 -2.94 12.61 4.77
CA SER A 97 -2.59 12.26 6.15
C SER A 97 -3.75 11.61 6.89
N ARG A 98 -4.99 12.08 6.64
CA ARG A 98 -6.20 11.51 7.23
C ARG A 98 -6.43 10.05 6.82
N TYR A 99 -6.20 9.72 5.54
CA TYR A 99 -6.28 8.34 5.06
C TYR A 99 -5.36 7.42 5.87
N TYR A 100 -4.11 7.83 6.07
CA TYR A 100 -3.15 7.05 6.85
C TYR A 100 -3.50 6.96 8.34
N GLU A 101 -3.98 8.05 8.95
CA GLU A 101 -4.44 8.04 10.34
C GLU A 101 -5.57 7.02 10.55
N GLU A 102 -6.54 6.98 9.64
CA GLU A 102 -7.65 6.02 9.70
C GLU A 102 -7.17 4.57 9.44
N LEU A 103 -6.28 4.33 8.46
CA LEU A 103 -5.71 3.00 8.23
C LEU A 103 -4.96 2.47 9.45
N ARG A 104 -4.22 3.31 10.17
CA ARG A 104 -3.47 2.92 11.38
C ARG A 104 -4.37 2.48 12.53
N THR A 105 -5.65 2.83 12.50
CA THR A 105 -6.63 2.28 13.45
C THR A 105 -6.98 0.81 13.18
N MET A 106 -6.62 0.29 12.01
CA MET A 106 -7.00 -1.04 11.53
C MET A 106 -5.81 -1.99 11.35
N ALA A 107 -4.62 -1.46 11.03
CA ALA A 107 -3.44 -2.25 10.70
C ALA A 107 -2.16 -1.45 10.96
N LYS A 108 -1.00 -2.10 10.89
CA LYS A 108 0.28 -1.41 10.71
C LYS A 108 0.39 -0.92 9.28
N VAL A 109 0.88 0.30 9.11
CA VAL A 109 0.91 0.94 7.80
C VAL A 109 2.33 1.27 7.38
N ALA A 110 2.71 0.78 6.20
CA ALA A 110 3.90 1.20 5.48
C ALA A 110 3.49 2.00 4.24
N CYS A 111 4.31 2.96 3.82
CA CYS A 111 4.11 3.63 2.54
C CYS A 111 5.39 3.67 1.72
N LEU A 112 5.24 3.57 0.39
CA LEU A 112 6.27 3.97 -0.55
C LEU A 112 6.12 5.46 -0.81
N GLU A 113 7.21 6.20 -0.63
CA GLU A 113 7.20 7.65 -0.73
C GLU A 113 8.48 8.13 -1.43
N ASP A 114 8.35 8.96 -2.45
CA ASP A 114 9.45 9.43 -3.28
C ASP A 114 9.44 10.95 -3.55
N MET A 115 8.50 11.67 -2.95
CA MET A 115 8.30 13.11 -3.12
C MET A 115 8.80 13.96 -1.94
N GLY A 116 9.29 13.32 -0.87
CA GLY A 116 9.73 14.01 0.35
C GLY A 116 8.58 14.42 1.29
N GLN A 117 7.44 13.76 1.17
CA GLN A 117 6.29 14.01 2.05
C GLN A 117 6.39 13.18 3.34
N SER A 118 6.07 13.80 4.45
CA SER A 118 5.99 13.12 5.75
C SER A 118 4.54 12.73 6.04
N TYR A 119 4.31 11.42 6.20
CA TYR A 119 2.98 10.88 6.49
C TYR A 119 2.93 10.22 7.88
N PRO A 120 1.77 10.19 8.55
CA PRO A 120 1.61 9.54 9.85
C PRO A 120 1.50 8.00 9.71
N VAL A 121 2.59 7.36 9.30
CA VAL A 121 2.70 5.90 9.07
C VAL A 121 3.64 5.24 10.07
N ASP A 122 3.58 3.89 10.17
CA ASP A 122 4.52 3.14 11.02
C ASP A 122 5.88 2.95 10.33
N LEU A 123 5.89 2.88 8.98
CA LEU A 123 7.11 2.75 8.17
C LEU A 123 6.97 3.55 6.87
N LEU A 124 7.94 4.42 6.60
CA LEU A 124 8.07 5.10 5.33
C LEU A 124 9.28 4.55 4.59
N ILE A 125 9.08 4.15 3.35
CA ILE A 125 10.11 3.55 2.49
C ILE A 125 10.36 4.46 1.30
N ASN A 126 11.58 4.98 1.19
CA ASN A 126 12.02 5.67 0.00
C ASN A 126 13.12 4.84 -0.68
N TYR A 127 12.87 4.41 -1.90
CA TYR A 127 13.76 3.56 -2.69
C TYR A 127 14.66 4.34 -3.65
N ASN A 128 14.54 5.68 -3.67
CA ASN A 128 15.35 6.50 -4.57
C ASN A 128 16.75 6.71 -4.03
N ILE A 129 17.74 6.74 -4.92
CA ILE A 129 19.16 7.00 -4.59
C ILE A 129 19.37 8.36 -3.89
N TYR A 130 18.46 9.30 -4.06
CA TYR A 130 18.47 10.59 -3.37
C TYR A 130 17.64 10.60 -2.08
N GLY A 131 16.95 9.49 -1.76
CA GLY A 131 16.16 9.35 -0.54
C GLY A 131 16.88 9.79 0.73
N PRO A 132 18.18 9.43 0.93
CA PRO A 132 18.95 9.89 2.11
C PRO A 132 19.15 11.40 2.20
N LYS A 133 18.90 12.15 1.13
CA LYS A 133 19.00 13.62 1.10
C LYS A 133 17.68 14.32 1.45
N LEU A 134 16.58 13.57 1.48
CA LEU A 134 15.27 14.09 1.87
C LEU A 134 15.17 14.11 3.40
N VAL A 135 14.53 15.15 3.92
CA VAL A 135 14.32 15.31 5.36
C VAL A 135 12.87 14.95 5.66
N TYR A 136 12.68 13.89 6.42
CA TYR A 136 11.38 13.48 6.93
C TYR A 136 11.22 13.89 8.39
N ASP A 137 9.97 14.04 8.85
CA ASP A 137 9.67 14.34 10.25
C ASP A 137 10.23 13.22 11.16
N ASN A 138 10.94 13.59 12.22
CA ASN A 138 11.59 12.68 13.18
C ASN A 138 10.61 11.75 13.92
N LYS A 139 9.31 11.93 13.77
CA LYS A 139 8.28 11.06 14.34
C LYS A 139 7.97 9.82 13.49
N ILE A 140 8.59 9.71 12.31
CA ILE A 140 8.35 8.63 11.36
C ILE A 140 9.52 7.66 11.41
N THR A 141 9.25 6.37 11.52
CA THR A 141 10.26 5.34 11.29
C THR A 141 10.54 5.28 9.80
N CYS A 142 11.65 5.88 9.37
CA CYS A 142 12.04 5.90 7.96
C CYS A 142 13.04 4.80 7.68
N ALA A 143 12.73 3.91 6.74
CA ALA A 143 13.69 3.00 6.14
C ALA A 143 14.02 3.47 4.72
N THR A 144 15.26 3.81 4.48
CA THR A 144 15.76 4.03 3.13
C THR A 144 16.33 2.71 2.64
N LEU A 145 15.72 2.13 1.62
CA LEU A 145 16.30 1.00 0.91
C LEU A 145 17.22 1.55 -0.17
N LEU A 146 18.50 1.29 -0.04
CA LEU A 146 19.50 1.52 -1.08
C LEU A 146 19.50 0.38 -2.07
#